data_365cf208d259fb8aba581b881c93e7c4
#
_entry.id   365cf208d259fb8aba581b881c93e7c4
#
_cell.length_a   1.000
_cell.length_b   1.000
_cell.length_c   1.000
_cell.angle_alpha   90.00
_cell.angle_beta   90.00
_cell.angle_gamma   90.00
#
_symmetry.space_group_name_H-M   'P 1'
#
loop_
_entity.id
_entity.type
_entity.pdbx_description
1 polymer ?
#
loop_
_entity_poly.entity_id
_entity_poly.type
_entity_poly.pdbx_seq_one_letter_code
_entity_poly.pdbx_strand_id
1 'polypeptide(L)'
;GDNIFFVFNGVFDFTLESRNNLDFKGARGTPLVAGAAFQKSNLVTKTEFTPSFEIFHGDTVFQPKDWSIKIRPSVKSVTGDKNPAAKVKGGFDFEGKRTVDFGIQEGFAEVKLFDVGEHFDATYVRGGIQNFNSDFLGLVYNDNAHGVRFFSELEKNTYQINVGFFDRFFKDPFAALNTDKRRKDQVGVINFIWNDV
;
A
#
# COMPACT_ATOMS: atom_id res chain seq x y z
N GLY A 1 -4.67 29.46 13.96
CA GLY A 1 -6.11 29.17 13.92
C GLY A 1 -6.45 27.90 14.68
N ASP A 2 -7.39 27.98 15.64
CA ASP A 2 -7.78 26.85 16.51
C ASP A 2 -8.86 25.99 15.85
N ASN A 3 -8.69 25.64 14.58
CA ASN A 3 -9.71 24.92 13.84
C ASN A 3 -9.39 23.43 13.68
N ILE A 4 -10.40 22.59 13.93
CA ILE A 4 -10.34 21.16 13.66
C ILE A 4 -11.08 20.89 12.38
N PHE A 5 -10.45 20.14 11.50
CA PHE A 5 -11.00 19.78 10.20
C PHE A 5 -11.21 18.26 10.08
N PHE A 6 -12.29 17.92 9.40
CA PHE A 6 -12.59 16.56 8.98
C PHE A 6 -12.45 16.44 7.46
N VAL A 7 -11.68 15.46 7.01
CA VAL A 7 -11.53 15.14 5.60
C VAL A 7 -11.97 13.71 5.35
N PHE A 8 -12.88 13.55 4.40
CA PHE A 8 -13.30 12.25 3.90
C PHE A 8 -12.95 12.13 2.41
N ASN A 9 -12.28 11.05 2.05
CA ASN A 9 -12.03 10.66 0.67
C ASN A 9 -12.44 9.21 0.47
N GLY A 10 -12.93 8.87 -0.72
CA GLY A 10 -13.25 7.50 -1.09
C GLY A 10 -12.68 7.17 -2.46
N VAL A 11 -11.98 6.05 -2.56
CA VAL A 11 -11.49 5.52 -3.83
C VAL A 11 -12.24 4.23 -4.11
N PHE A 12 -12.85 4.14 -5.28
CA PHE A 12 -13.45 2.94 -5.81
C PHE A 12 -12.69 2.52 -7.06
N ASP A 13 -12.11 1.34 -7.03
CA ASP A 13 -11.36 0.77 -8.14
C ASP A 13 -12.06 -0.49 -8.65
N PHE A 14 -12.27 -0.55 -9.95
CA PHE A 14 -12.85 -1.70 -10.61
C PHE A 14 -11.96 -2.11 -11.78
N THR A 15 -11.45 -3.33 -11.74
CA THR A 15 -10.63 -3.91 -12.79
C THR A 15 -11.28 -5.16 -13.35
N LEU A 16 -11.47 -5.19 -14.66
CA LEU A 16 -11.88 -6.37 -15.42
C LEU A 16 -10.71 -6.80 -16.30
N GLU A 17 -10.21 -8.00 -16.08
CA GLU A 17 -9.04 -8.51 -16.80
C GLU A 17 -9.37 -9.86 -17.44
N SER A 18 -9.17 -9.94 -18.76
CA SER A 18 -9.25 -11.17 -19.51
C SER A 18 -7.83 -11.67 -19.80
N ARG A 19 -7.50 -12.85 -19.32
CA ARG A 19 -6.18 -13.47 -19.51
C ARG A 19 -6.29 -14.72 -20.37
N ASN A 20 -5.60 -14.73 -21.51
CA ASN A 20 -5.39 -15.91 -22.32
C ASN A 20 -4.01 -16.48 -21.94
N ASN A 21 -3.97 -17.39 -20.99
CA ASN A 21 -2.73 -18.02 -20.58
C ASN A 21 -2.49 -19.29 -21.40
N LEU A 22 -1.34 -19.38 -22.05
CA LEU A 22 -0.81 -20.64 -22.54
C LEU A 22 -0.39 -21.50 -21.35
N ASP A 23 -1.04 -22.64 -21.16
CA ASP A 23 -0.63 -23.60 -20.15
C ASP A 23 0.57 -24.40 -20.67
N PHE A 24 1.76 -24.07 -20.23
CA PHE A 24 2.98 -24.83 -20.50
C PHE A 24 3.11 -26.06 -19.60
N LYS A 25 2.01 -26.70 -19.23
CA LYS A 25 2.06 -27.97 -18.51
C LYS A 25 2.58 -29.06 -19.46
N GLY A 26 3.89 -29.15 -19.54
CA GLY A 26 4.52 -30.40 -19.85
C GLY A 26 4.30 -31.35 -18.69
N ALA A 27 3.40 -32.36 -18.82
CA ALA A 27 3.46 -33.50 -17.94
C ALA A 27 4.89 -34.07 -18.01
N ARG A 28 5.51 -34.31 -16.85
CA ARG A 28 6.86 -34.89 -16.77
C ARG A 28 6.96 -36.07 -17.70
N GLY A 29 7.69 -35.96 -18.82
CA GLY A 29 7.94 -37.02 -19.78
C GLY A 29 7.17 -36.93 -21.10
N THR A 30 6.29 -35.95 -21.31
CA THR A 30 5.73 -35.71 -22.64
C THR A 30 6.53 -34.63 -23.36
N PRO A 31 6.99 -34.87 -24.61
CA PRO A 31 7.63 -33.83 -25.41
C PRO A 31 6.66 -32.67 -25.59
N LEU A 32 7.21 -31.46 -25.68
CA LEU A 32 6.49 -30.26 -26.12
C LEU A 32 5.98 -30.46 -27.54
N VAL A 33 4.95 -31.23 -27.73
CA VAL A 33 4.34 -31.49 -29.03
C VAL A 33 3.04 -30.76 -29.12
N ALA A 34 2.98 -29.92 -30.13
CA ALA A 34 1.81 -29.45 -30.85
C ALA A 34 0.44 -29.93 -30.28
N GLY A 35 -0.09 -29.20 -29.37
CA GLY A 35 -1.33 -29.49 -28.68
C GLY A 35 -1.43 -28.70 -27.39
N ALA A 36 -0.75 -27.55 -27.32
CA ALA A 36 -1.01 -26.56 -26.29
C ALA A 36 -2.52 -26.30 -26.35
N ALA A 37 -3.25 -26.92 -25.42
CA ALA A 37 -4.65 -26.64 -25.25
C ALA A 37 -4.71 -25.15 -24.86
N PHE A 38 -5.13 -24.32 -25.82
CA PHE A 38 -5.47 -22.94 -25.54
C PHE A 38 -6.52 -22.95 -24.45
N GLN A 39 -6.11 -22.62 -23.24
CA GLN A 39 -7.08 -22.53 -22.16
C GLN A 39 -8.04 -21.39 -22.47
N LYS A 40 -9.31 -21.64 -22.15
CA LYS A 40 -10.35 -20.61 -22.16
C LYS A 40 -9.86 -19.37 -21.43
N SER A 41 -10.15 -18.20 -22.00
CA SER A 41 -9.89 -16.92 -21.37
C SER A 41 -10.42 -16.92 -19.93
N ASN A 42 -9.54 -16.69 -18.97
CA ASN A 42 -9.94 -16.51 -17.59
C ASN A 42 -10.33 -15.04 -17.38
N LEU A 43 -11.57 -14.82 -16.99
CA LEU A 43 -12.04 -13.50 -16.61
C LEU A 43 -11.78 -13.31 -15.10
N VAL A 44 -11.00 -12.29 -14.77
CA VAL A 44 -10.74 -11.90 -13.39
C VAL A 44 -11.35 -10.53 -13.15
N THR A 45 -12.23 -10.44 -12.16
CA THR A 45 -12.81 -9.18 -11.71
C THR A 45 -12.25 -8.84 -10.36
N LYS A 46 -11.74 -7.61 -10.23
CA LYS A 46 -11.26 -7.05 -8.96
C LYS A 46 -12.09 -5.81 -8.67
N THR A 47 -12.59 -5.71 -7.46
CA THR A 47 -13.30 -4.54 -6.96
C THR A 47 -12.69 -4.16 -5.63
N GLU A 48 -12.26 -2.91 -5.51
CA GLU A 48 -11.67 -2.40 -4.28
C GLU A 48 -12.37 -1.10 -3.89
N PHE A 49 -12.72 -0.99 -2.61
CA PHE A 49 -13.22 0.23 -2.00
C PHE A 49 -12.36 0.62 -0.82
N THR A 50 -11.76 1.82 -0.91
CA THR A 50 -10.80 2.33 0.07
C THR A 50 -11.20 3.72 0.54
N PRO A 51 -12.07 3.82 1.58
CA PRO A 51 -12.37 5.09 2.23
C PRO A 51 -11.19 5.55 3.08
N SER A 52 -11.04 6.86 3.22
CA SER A 52 -10.05 7.50 4.07
C SER A 52 -10.72 8.57 4.91
N PHE A 53 -10.49 8.53 6.21
CA PHE A 53 -10.97 9.50 7.20
C PHE A 53 -9.75 10.15 7.85
N GLU A 54 -9.70 11.45 7.85
CA GLU A 54 -8.65 12.21 8.53
C GLU A 54 -9.29 13.31 9.37
N ILE A 55 -8.81 13.45 10.59
CA ILE A 55 -9.07 14.58 11.45
C ILE A 55 -7.74 15.28 11.74
N PHE A 56 -7.70 16.59 11.61
CA PHE A 56 -6.50 17.34 11.91
C PHE A 56 -6.81 18.71 12.50
N HIS A 57 -5.83 19.25 13.22
CA HIS A 57 -5.81 20.60 13.76
C HIS A 57 -4.77 21.44 13.01
N GLY A 58 -5.13 22.68 12.72
CA GLY A 58 -4.26 23.61 12.01
C GLY A 58 -5.04 24.60 11.18
N ASP A 59 -4.39 25.16 10.18
CA ASP A 59 -5.03 26.05 9.21
C ASP A 59 -5.35 25.33 7.89
N THR A 60 -6.29 25.84 7.12
CA THR A 60 -6.82 25.15 5.93
C THR A 60 -5.93 25.23 4.71
N VAL A 61 -5.03 26.19 4.64
CA VAL A 61 -4.30 26.49 3.40
C VAL A 61 -2.83 26.71 3.66
N PHE A 62 -2.00 25.83 3.09
CA PHE A 62 -0.54 25.95 2.99
C PHE A 62 0.24 26.05 4.31
N GLN A 63 -0.39 25.78 5.44
CA GLN A 63 0.31 25.73 6.72
C GLN A 63 0.46 24.29 7.23
N PRO A 64 1.56 23.99 7.93
CA PRO A 64 1.78 22.70 8.55
C PRO A 64 0.69 22.37 9.57
N LYS A 65 0.14 21.17 9.55
CA LYS A 65 -0.82 20.69 10.55
C LYS A 65 -0.13 20.56 11.90
N ASP A 66 -0.77 20.94 12.98
CA ASP A 66 -0.22 20.75 14.32
C ASP A 66 -0.27 19.27 14.73
N TRP A 67 -1.38 18.62 14.42
CA TRP A 67 -1.52 17.17 14.55
C TRP A 67 -2.57 16.63 13.58
N SER A 68 -2.45 15.37 13.25
CA SER A 68 -3.47 14.65 12.48
C SER A 68 -3.62 13.21 12.93
N ILE A 69 -4.83 12.67 12.75
CA ILE A 69 -5.13 11.25 12.89
C ILE A 69 -5.82 10.81 11.61
N LYS A 70 -5.31 9.74 10.99
CA LYS A 70 -5.83 9.20 9.74
C LYS A 70 -6.08 7.71 9.87
N ILE A 71 -7.20 7.26 9.29
CA ILE A 71 -7.49 5.84 9.08
C ILE A 71 -7.95 5.61 7.65
N ARG A 72 -7.40 4.58 7.01
CA ARG A 72 -7.73 4.16 5.64
C ARG A 72 -7.89 2.64 5.57
N PRO A 73 -9.07 2.12 5.87
CA PRO A 73 -9.40 0.73 5.62
C PRO A 73 -9.56 0.49 4.12
N SER A 74 -9.42 -0.76 3.70
CA SER A 74 -9.70 -1.19 2.34
C SER A 74 -10.43 -2.52 2.36
N VAL A 75 -11.42 -2.65 1.51
CA VAL A 75 -12.13 -3.90 1.23
C VAL A 75 -11.93 -4.24 -0.23
N LYS A 76 -11.43 -5.43 -0.50
CA LYS A 76 -11.17 -5.90 -1.86
C LYS A 76 -11.83 -7.23 -2.13
N SER A 77 -12.56 -7.31 -3.22
CA SER A 77 -13.15 -8.55 -3.74
C SER A 77 -12.44 -8.94 -5.02
N VAL A 78 -11.97 -10.18 -5.07
CA VAL A 78 -11.39 -10.78 -6.28
C VAL A 78 -12.21 -11.99 -6.65
N THR A 79 -12.70 -12.03 -7.89
CA THR A 79 -13.46 -13.14 -8.44
C THR A 79 -12.77 -13.59 -9.71
N GLY A 80 -12.43 -14.87 -9.80
CA GLY A 80 -11.86 -15.48 -11.01
C GLY A 80 -12.75 -16.59 -11.54
N ASP A 81 -12.66 -16.84 -12.83
CA ASP A 81 -13.37 -17.94 -13.48
C ASP A 81 -12.76 -19.30 -13.07
N LYS A 82 -13.61 -20.34 -13.01
CA LYS A 82 -13.17 -21.70 -12.68
C LYS A 82 -12.27 -22.23 -13.79
N ASN A 83 -11.04 -22.54 -13.45
CA ASN A 83 -10.17 -23.29 -14.33
C ASN A 83 -10.00 -24.72 -13.80
N PRO A 84 -10.71 -25.70 -14.37
CA PRO A 84 -10.65 -27.10 -13.91
C PRO A 84 -9.27 -27.76 -14.12
N ALA A 85 -8.39 -27.16 -14.94
CA ALA A 85 -7.06 -27.69 -15.20
C ALA A 85 -5.97 -27.14 -14.24
N ALA A 86 -6.30 -26.20 -13.37
CA ALA A 86 -5.32 -25.53 -12.49
C ALA A 86 -5.01 -26.28 -11.19
N LYS A 87 -5.30 -27.57 -11.07
CA LYS A 87 -4.84 -28.42 -9.95
C LYS A 87 -3.34 -28.68 -10.04
N VAL A 88 -2.55 -27.66 -9.84
CA VAL A 88 -1.10 -27.81 -9.64
C VAL A 88 -0.85 -28.00 -8.14
N LYS A 89 -0.30 -29.15 -7.78
CA LYS A 89 0.14 -29.45 -6.42
C LYS A 89 1.16 -28.36 -5.98
N GLY A 90 0.74 -27.45 -5.08
CA GLY A 90 1.54 -26.30 -4.66
C GLY A 90 1.29 -24.98 -5.39
N GLY A 91 0.34 -24.93 -6.34
CA GLY A 91 -0.12 -23.71 -6.98
C GLY A 91 -1.38 -23.15 -6.29
N PHE A 92 -1.62 -21.87 -6.47
CA PHE A 92 -2.84 -21.24 -6.00
C PHE A 92 -4.04 -21.79 -6.75
N ASP A 93 -4.97 -22.40 -6.02
CA ASP A 93 -6.17 -23.04 -6.57
C ASP A 93 -7.24 -21.95 -6.81
N PHE A 94 -7.28 -21.41 -8.03
CA PHE A 94 -8.35 -20.51 -8.47
C PHE A 94 -9.58 -21.33 -8.91
N GLU A 95 -10.23 -21.98 -7.98
CA GLU A 95 -11.53 -22.59 -8.23
C GLU A 95 -12.64 -21.56 -8.14
N GLY A 96 -12.82 -20.68 -9.13
CA GLY A 96 -13.99 -19.81 -9.24
C GLY A 96 -14.44 -19.16 -7.91
N LYS A 97 -13.51 -18.96 -7.01
CA LYS A 97 -13.76 -18.53 -5.65
C LYS A 97 -13.73 -17.02 -5.60
N ARG A 98 -14.81 -16.46 -5.10
CA ARG A 98 -14.82 -15.07 -4.69
C ARG A 98 -14.11 -14.97 -3.35
N THR A 99 -13.01 -14.23 -3.28
CA THR A 99 -12.39 -13.83 -2.02
C THR A 99 -12.82 -12.39 -1.72
N VAL A 100 -13.09 -12.14 -0.45
CA VAL A 100 -13.32 -10.79 0.06
C VAL A 100 -12.36 -10.60 1.21
N ASP A 101 -11.44 -9.68 1.04
CA ASP A 101 -10.39 -9.39 2.00
C ASP A 101 -10.56 -7.97 2.54
N PHE A 102 -10.26 -7.82 3.81
CA PHE A 102 -10.28 -6.54 4.51
C PHE A 102 -8.90 -6.28 5.12
N GLY A 103 -8.44 -5.04 5.03
CA GLY A 103 -7.19 -4.63 5.64
C GLY A 103 -7.13 -3.14 5.94
N ILE A 104 -6.39 -2.77 6.97
CA ILE A 104 -6.09 -1.37 7.25
C ILE A 104 -4.80 -1.02 6.51
N GLN A 105 -4.91 -0.12 5.54
CA GLN A 105 -3.77 0.31 4.72
C GLN A 105 -3.00 1.43 5.38
N GLU A 106 -3.70 2.36 6.02
CA GLU A 106 -3.10 3.40 6.85
C GLU A 106 -3.91 3.55 8.14
N GLY A 107 -3.22 3.82 9.23
CA GLY A 107 -3.82 4.10 10.53
C GLY A 107 -2.75 4.68 11.43
N PHE A 108 -2.62 6.03 11.44
CA PHE A 108 -1.55 6.70 12.15
C PHE A 108 -2.02 7.98 12.84
N ALA A 109 -1.24 8.39 13.83
CA ALA A 109 -1.26 9.72 14.38
C ALA A 109 0.05 10.43 14.07
N GLU A 110 -0.03 11.72 13.79
CA GLU A 110 1.08 12.60 13.48
C GLU A 110 1.00 13.86 14.34
N VAL A 111 2.13 14.31 14.81
CA VAL A 111 2.25 15.55 15.61
C VAL A 111 3.44 16.35 15.11
N LYS A 112 3.24 17.65 14.92
CA LYS A 112 4.29 18.61 14.71
C LYS A 112 5.02 18.83 16.03
N LEU A 113 6.33 18.68 16.04
CA LEU A 113 7.15 18.88 17.22
C LEU A 113 7.55 20.34 17.39
N PHE A 114 8.04 20.95 16.31
CA PHE A 114 8.45 22.36 16.28
C PHE A 114 8.60 22.83 14.83
N ASP A 115 8.52 24.16 14.68
CA ASP A 115 8.83 24.84 13.43
C ASP A 115 10.35 25.08 13.37
N VAL A 116 10.95 24.86 12.19
CA VAL A 116 12.41 24.94 12.00
C VAL A 116 12.80 26.26 11.35
N GLY A 117 11.91 26.92 10.63
CA GLY A 117 12.18 28.13 9.88
C GLY A 117 10.96 29.03 9.73
N GLU A 118 11.17 30.16 9.05
CA GLU A 118 10.11 31.17 8.82
C GLU A 118 9.14 30.78 7.67
N HIS A 119 9.44 29.71 6.94
CA HIS A 119 8.75 29.34 5.70
C HIS A 119 7.93 28.06 5.83
N PHE A 120 7.27 27.86 6.97
CA PHE A 120 6.47 26.66 7.27
C PHE A 120 7.28 25.34 7.33
N ASP A 121 8.59 25.45 7.47
CA ASP A 121 9.46 24.31 7.69
C ASP A 121 9.21 23.74 9.09
N ALA A 122 8.96 22.46 9.18
CA ALA A 122 8.59 21.83 10.44
C ALA A 122 9.13 20.42 10.58
N THR A 123 9.25 19.98 11.83
CA THR A 123 9.63 18.62 12.18
C THR A 123 8.45 17.89 12.79
N TYR A 124 8.26 16.65 12.36
CA TYR A 124 7.13 15.81 12.74
C TYR A 124 7.57 14.47 13.30
N VAL A 125 6.72 13.91 14.12
CA VAL A 125 6.72 12.48 14.45
C VAL A 125 5.40 11.86 14.02
N ARG A 126 5.46 10.70 13.39
CA ARG A 126 4.31 9.91 12.98
C ARG A 126 4.44 8.49 13.50
N GLY A 127 3.39 7.98 14.13
CA GLY A 127 3.33 6.62 14.66
C GLY A 127 2.09 5.90 14.19
N GLY A 128 2.22 4.63 13.79
CA GLY A 128 1.12 3.79 13.33
C GLY A 128 1.40 3.10 12.00
N ILE A 129 0.33 2.63 11.35
CA ILE A 129 0.40 2.02 10.02
C ILE A 129 0.45 3.15 8.99
N GLN A 130 1.56 3.26 8.30
CA GLN A 130 1.80 4.36 7.37
C GLN A 130 2.45 3.87 6.08
N ASN A 131 2.12 4.53 4.98
CA ASN A 131 2.85 4.35 3.74
C ASN A 131 4.21 5.05 3.85
N PHE A 132 5.25 4.35 3.49
CA PHE A 132 6.57 4.94 3.36
C PHE A 132 7.28 4.40 2.11
N ASN A 133 7.80 5.34 1.35
CA ASN A 133 8.60 5.11 0.17
C ASN A 133 9.98 5.75 0.39
N SER A 134 11.05 4.95 0.38
CA SER A 134 12.40 5.42 0.71
C SER A 134 13.12 6.11 -0.45
N ASP A 135 12.69 5.86 -1.65
CA ASP A 135 13.34 6.37 -2.86
C ASP A 135 12.30 6.74 -3.93
N PHE A 136 12.71 7.52 -4.91
CA PHE A 136 11.84 8.05 -5.95
C PHE A 136 11.03 6.98 -6.72
N LEU A 137 11.59 5.78 -6.90
CA LEU A 137 10.95 4.69 -7.62
C LEU A 137 10.34 3.62 -6.70
N GLY A 138 10.58 3.70 -5.39
CA GLY A 138 10.13 2.69 -4.43
C GLY A 138 10.82 1.33 -4.58
N LEU A 139 12.02 1.32 -5.14
CA LEU A 139 12.76 0.08 -5.43
C LEU A 139 13.45 -0.49 -4.18
N VAL A 140 13.88 0.39 -3.26
CA VAL A 140 14.58 -0.03 -2.04
C VAL A 140 13.57 -0.41 -0.97
N TYR A 141 12.61 0.47 -0.69
CA TYR A 141 11.54 0.20 0.26
C TYR A 141 10.29 0.97 -0.10
N ASN A 142 9.19 0.26 -0.28
CA ASN A 142 7.85 0.81 -0.46
C ASN A 142 6.85 -0.13 0.19
N ASP A 143 6.25 0.29 1.30
CA ASP A 143 5.28 -0.54 2.02
C ASP A 143 4.35 0.32 2.88
N ASN A 144 3.20 -0.25 3.22
CA ASN A 144 2.33 0.22 4.29
C ASN A 144 2.65 -0.62 5.53
N ALA A 145 3.48 -0.10 6.42
CA ALA A 145 3.98 -0.81 7.57
C ALA A 145 3.68 -0.08 8.88
N HIS A 146 3.63 -0.82 9.97
CA HIS A 146 3.50 -0.24 11.30
C HIS A 146 4.88 0.24 11.77
N GLY A 147 4.96 1.49 12.22
CA GLY A 147 6.24 2.02 12.67
C GLY A 147 6.15 3.43 13.23
N VAL A 148 7.33 3.94 13.55
CA VAL A 148 7.52 5.32 13.96
C VAL A 148 8.46 5.98 12.97
N ARG A 149 8.14 7.19 12.56
CA ARG A 149 8.91 7.99 11.63
C ARG A 149 9.07 9.40 12.18
N PHE A 150 10.31 9.90 12.16
CA PHE A 150 10.66 11.30 12.31
C PHE A 150 10.97 11.86 10.93
N PHE A 151 10.43 13.00 10.61
CA PHE A 151 10.76 13.66 9.36
C PHE A 151 10.71 15.18 9.50
N SER A 152 11.54 15.83 8.72
CA SER A 152 11.67 17.29 8.71
C SER A 152 11.78 17.78 7.29
N GLU A 153 11.09 18.87 7.02
CA GLU A 153 11.20 19.65 5.80
C GLU A 153 11.90 20.95 6.16
N LEU A 154 12.96 21.30 5.41
CA LEU A 154 13.87 22.39 5.70
C LEU A 154 14.08 23.24 4.46
N GLU A 155 14.28 24.55 4.65
CA GLU A 155 14.58 25.54 3.62
C GLU A 155 13.59 25.49 2.44
N LYS A 156 12.31 25.68 2.73
CA LYS A 156 11.22 25.64 1.73
C LYS A 156 11.17 24.33 0.97
N ASN A 157 11.34 23.23 1.70
CA ASN A 157 11.35 21.87 1.13
C ASN A 157 12.57 21.56 0.22
N THR A 158 13.64 22.36 0.29
CA THR A 158 14.90 22.06 -0.40
C THR A 158 15.56 20.81 0.17
N TYR A 159 15.49 20.63 1.49
CA TYR A 159 16.01 19.46 2.17
C TYR A 159 14.90 18.72 2.90
N GLN A 160 14.90 17.40 2.77
CA GLN A 160 14.02 16.51 3.53
C GLN A 160 14.85 15.47 4.26
N ILE A 161 14.59 15.28 5.54
CA ILE A 161 15.23 14.26 6.36
C ILE A 161 14.14 13.31 6.85
N ASN A 162 14.35 12.02 6.68
CA ASN A 162 13.47 10.98 7.20
C ASN A 162 14.28 9.95 7.97
N VAL A 163 13.84 9.65 9.19
CA VAL A 163 14.36 8.55 10.00
C VAL A 163 13.16 7.71 10.45
N GLY A 164 13.12 6.45 10.05
CA GLY A 164 12.00 5.57 10.33
C GLY A 164 12.40 4.19 10.77
N PHE A 165 11.57 3.58 11.61
CA PHE A 165 11.68 2.19 12.02
C PHE A 165 10.30 1.51 11.84
N PHE A 166 10.26 0.43 11.07
CA PHE A 166 9.04 -0.21 10.62
C PHE A 166 9.05 -1.71 10.89
N ASP A 167 7.90 -2.24 11.31
CA ASP A 167 7.59 -3.66 11.44
C ASP A 167 6.55 -4.03 10.36
N ARG A 168 6.90 -4.94 9.47
CA ARG A 168 6.12 -5.24 8.28
C ARG A 168 4.97 -6.22 8.56
N PHE A 169 3.90 -6.07 7.79
CA PHE A 169 2.78 -7.03 7.78
C PHE A 169 2.92 -8.05 6.65
N PHE A 170 2.34 -9.24 6.87
CA PHE A 170 2.03 -10.11 5.74
C PHE A 170 0.96 -9.45 4.88
N LYS A 171 1.14 -9.56 3.58
CA LYS A 171 0.12 -9.12 2.61
C LYS A 171 -0.72 -10.31 2.21
N ASP A 172 -2.01 -10.06 1.99
CA ASP A 172 -2.86 -11.05 1.36
C ASP A 172 -2.37 -11.36 -0.06
N PRO A 173 -2.24 -12.63 -0.45
CA PRO A 173 -1.65 -13.01 -1.75
C PRO A 173 -2.53 -12.61 -2.95
N PHE A 174 -3.83 -12.39 -2.75
CA PHE A 174 -4.75 -12.05 -3.82
C PHE A 174 -5.06 -10.56 -3.87
N ALA A 175 -5.28 -9.97 -2.71
CA ALA A 175 -5.67 -8.58 -2.57
C ALA A 175 -4.47 -7.64 -2.38
N ALA A 176 -3.32 -8.16 -1.94
CA ALA A 176 -2.15 -7.41 -1.52
C ALA A 176 -2.42 -6.42 -0.36
N LEU A 177 -3.53 -6.63 0.36
CA LEU A 177 -3.87 -5.84 1.54
C LEU A 177 -3.06 -6.29 2.75
N ASN A 178 -2.82 -5.38 3.70
CA ASN A 178 -2.26 -5.74 4.99
C ASN A 178 -3.16 -6.75 5.70
N THR A 179 -2.57 -7.84 6.16
CA THR A 179 -3.24 -8.75 7.08
C THR A 179 -3.01 -8.32 8.52
N ASP A 180 -3.64 -8.99 9.49
CA ASP A 180 -3.42 -8.81 10.93
C ASP A 180 -2.09 -9.39 11.43
N LYS A 181 -1.36 -10.13 10.56
CA LYS A 181 -0.14 -10.85 10.93
C LYS A 181 1.11 -10.05 10.61
N ARG A 182 1.97 -9.87 11.61
CA ARG A 182 3.29 -9.30 11.44
C ARG A 182 4.28 -10.31 10.87
N ARG A 183 5.13 -9.87 9.96
CA ARG A 183 6.15 -10.72 9.32
C ARG A 183 7.36 -11.03 10.21
N LYS A 184 7.51 -10.36 11.34
CA LYS A 184 8.74 -10.37 12.18
C LYS A 184 9.96 -9.88 11.40
N ASP A 185 9.75 -8.94 10.53
CA ASP A 185 10.69 -8.39 9.57
C ASP A 185 10.72 -6.88 9.81
N GLN A 186 11.85 -6.38 10.33
CA GLN A 186 12.01 -5.00 10.76
C GLN A 186 12.91 -4.25 9.80
N VAL A 187 12.56 -3.02 9.51
CA VAL A 187 13.30 -2.15 8.58
C VAL A 187 13.58 -0.82 9.25
N GLY A 188 14.87 -0.47 9.35
CA GLY A 188 15.32 0.86 9.72
C GLY A 188 15.70 1.62 8.46
N VAL A 189 15.26 2.87 8.33
CA VAL A 189 15.54 3.72 7.18
C VAL A 189 16.04 5.08 7.65
N ILE A 190 17.12 5.55 7.03
CA ILE A 190 17.56 6.93 7.09
C ILE A 190 17.61 7.43 5.65
N ASN A 191 16.87 8.48 5.36
CA ASN A 191 16.76 9.04 4.02
C ASN A 191 16.98 10.54 4.09
N PHE A 192 17.82 11.04 3.19
CA PHE A 192 18.07 12.45 2.98
C PHE A 192 17.80 12.79 1.51
N ILE A 193 16.94 13.73 1.26
CA ILE A 193 16.58 14.18 -0.08
C ILE A 193 16.99 15.65 -0.20
N TRP A 194 17.69 15.94 -1.25
CA TRP A 194 18.02 17.29 -1.67
C TRP A 194 17.27 17.58 -2.98
N ASN A 195 16.35 18.51 -2.92
CA ASN A 195 15.61 19.01 -4.06
C ASN A 195 16.35 20.25 -4.60
N ASP A 196 17.01 20.11 -5.73
CA ASP A 196 17.59 21.25 -6.45
C ASP A 196 16.46 21.96 -7.21
N VAL A 197 16.17 23.21 -6.83
CA VAL A 197 15.08 24.01 -7.40
C VAL A 197 15.63 25.07 -8.33
#